data_6b82052e34f959a4ed452d241d94d82d
#
_entry.id   6b82052e34f959a4ed452d241d94d82d
#
_cell.length_a   1.000
_cell.length_b   1.000
_cell.length_c   1.000
_cell.angle_alpha   90.00
_cell.angle_beta   90.00
_cell.angle_gamma   90.00
#
_symmetry.space_group_name_H-M   'P 1'
#
loop_
_entity.id
_entity.type
_entity.pdbx_description
1 polymer ?
#
loop_
_entity_poly.entity_id
_entity_poly.type
_entity_poly.pdbx_seq_one_letter_code
_entity_poly.pdbx_strand_id
1 'polypeptide(L)'
;IQLREKNLDEEAFLREAIEMQKLCETYQVPLIINDHVEIAKHCKAAGVHLGQKDMEAGRAREILGPKMILGVSARTVEQAVQAELAGADYLGVGAVFQTSTKTDAKEISHAILKEICESVNIPVVAIGGIGKQNIEALAGSGIAGVALVSAVFAAEDIEQECRGLLKQIERIV
;
A
#
# COMPACT_ATOMS: atom_id res chain seq x y z
N ILE A 1 -3.32 7.39 3.54
CA ILE A 1 -3.90 7.45 2.18
C ILE A 1 -2.80 7.21 1.16
N GLN A 2 -3.11 6.47 0.08
CA GLN A 2 -2.18 6.32 -1.06
C GLN A 2 -2.82 6.91 -2.32
N LEU A 3 -2.14 7.87 -2.96
CA LEU A 3 -2.52 8.45 -4.24
C LEU A 3 -1.81 7.70 -5.38
N ARG A 4 -2.60 7.14 -6.29
CA ARG A 4 -2.10 6.40 -7.46
C ARG A 4 -2.76 6.95 -8.72
N GLU A 5 -1.96 7.58 -9.58
CA GLU A 5 -2.38 8.10 -10.87
C GLU A 5 -1.55 7.44 -11.99
N LYS A 6 -2.20 7.11 -13.10
CA LYS A 6 -1.56 6.41 -14.24
C LYS A 6 -1.78 7.08 -15.59
N ASN A 7 -2.66 8.07 -15.65
CA ASN A 7 -3.10 8.65 -16.91
C ASN A 7 -2.75 10.13 -17.06
N LEU A 8 -2.38 10.81 -15.98
CA LEU A 8 -1.94 12.20 -16.03
C LEU A 8 -0.46 12.32 -16.43
N ASP A 9 -0.12 13.44 -17.04
CA ASP A 9 1.28 13.84 -17.16
C ASP A 9 1.85 14.24 -15.77
N GLU A 10 3.16 14.34 -15.70
CA GLU A 10 3.86 14.57 -14.43
C GLU A 10 3.46 15.90 -13.76
N GLU A 11 3.23 16.96 -14.55
CA GLU A 11 2.84 18.27 -14.03
C GLU A 11 1.41 18.25 -13.45
N ALA A 12 0.48 17.60 -14.14
CA ALA A 12 -0.89 17.43 -13.68
C ALA A 12 -0.93 16.54 -12.43
N PHE A 13 -0.17 15.46 -12.41
CA PHE A 13 -0.07 14.59 -11.23
C PHE A 13 0.53 15.32 -10.03
N LEU A 14 1.57 16.15 -10.22
CA LEU A 14 2.14 16.95 -9.14
C LEU A 14 1.12 17.93 -8.56
N ARG A 15 0.30 18.61 -9.40
CA ARG A 15 -0.77 19.50 -8.93
C ARG A 15 -1.78 18.73 -8.06
N GLU A 16 -2.25 17.58 -8.53
CA GLU A 16 -3.17 16.73 -7.77
C GLU A 16 -2.55 16.27 -6.45
N ALA A 17 -1.29 15.83 -6.47
CA ALA A 17 -0.57 15.40 -5.27
C ALA A 17 -0.43 16.52 -4.23
N ILE A 18 -0.18 17.77 -4.66
CA ILE A 18 -0.11 18.94 -3.75
C ILE A 18 -1.48 19.24 -3.13
N GLU A 19 -2.57 19.14 -3.89
CA GLU A 19 -3.92 19.34 -3.36
C GLU A 19 -4.29 18.23 -2.36
N MET A 20 -4.01 16.98 -2.69
CA MET A 20 -4.23 15.84 -1.81
C MET A 20 -3.40 15.95 -0.53
N GLN A 21 -2.14 16.40 -0.62
CA GLN A 21 -1.29 16.59 0.57
C GLN A 21 -1.89 17.60 1.54
N LYS A 22 -2.38 18.75 1.05
CA LYS A 22 -3.05 19.76 1.89
C LYS A 22 -4.28 19.18 2.59
N LEU A 23 -5.07 18.38 1.87
CA LEU A 23 -6.23 17.72 2.46
C LEU A 23 -5.80 16.72 3.54
N CYS A 24 -4.81 15.89 3.27
CA CYS A 24 -4.27 14.91 4.21
C CYS A 24 -3.70 15.60 5.47
N GLU A 25 -3.00 16.73 5.33
CA GLU A 25 -2.52 17.53 6.46
C GLU A 25 -3.67 18.05 7.34
N THR A 26 -4.77 18.51 6.74
CA THR A 26 -5.95 18.97 7.48
C THR A 26 -6.52 17.89 8.40
N TYR A 27 -6.48 16.64 7.95
CA TYR A 27 -6.97 15.49 8.72
C TYR A 27 -5.86 14.73 9.46
N GLN A 28 -4.63 15.20 9.42
CA GLN A 28 -3.45 14.55 10.04
C GLN A 28 -3.25 13.11 9.58
N VAL A 29 -3.53 12.84 8.30
CA VAL A 29 -3.36 11.53 7.66
C VAL A 29 -2.15 11.55 6.76
N PRO A 30 -1.19 10.61 6.89
CA PRO A 30 -0.03 10.56 6.01
C PRO A 30 -0.44 10.25 4.56
N LEU A 31 0.13 11.00 3.60
CA LEU A 31 -0.01 10.74 2.18
C LEU A 31 1.19 9.93 1.67
N ILE A 32 0.90 8.87 0.92
CA ILE A 32 1.88 8.06 0.19
C ILE A 32 1.64 8.24 -1.31
N ILE A 33 2.68 8.55 -2.07
CA ILE A 33 2.60 8.62 -3.53
C ILE A 33 3.00 7.27 -4.13
N ASN A 34 2.22 6.77 -5.08
CA ASN A 34 2.54 5.52 -5.75
C ASN A 34 3.52 5.77 -6.91
N ASP A 35 4.60 4.98 -6.98
CA ASP A 35 5.64 4.89 -8.02
C ASP A 35 6.57 6.13 -8.17
N HIS A 36 6.09 7.34 -7.97
CA HIS A 36 6.80 8.58 -8.36
C HIS A 36 7.54 9.23 -7.18
N VAL A 37 8.82 8.87 -7.01
CA VAL A 37 9.72 9.37 -5.95
C VAL A 37 9.84 10.90 -5.96
N GLU A 38 10.04 11.51 -7.13
CA GLU A 38 10.23 12.96 -7.24
C GLU A 38 8.93 13.72 -6.92
N ILE A 39 7.77 13.21 -7.34
CA ILE A 39 6.47 13.82 -6.97
C ILE A 39 6.27 13.76 -5.45
N ALA A 40 6.59 12.63 -4.80
CA ALA A 40 6.49 12.49 -3.36
C ALA A 40 7.33 13.55 -2.61
N LYS A 41 8.54 13.82 -3.09
CA LYS A 41 9.43 14.86 -2.55
C LYS A 41 8.88 16.27 -2.78
N HIS A 42 8.45 16.56 -4.01
CA HIS A 42 7.98 17.90 -4.36
C HIS A 42 6.67 18.28 -3.66
N CYS A 43 5.73 17.35 -3.52
CA CYS A 43 4.49 17.59 -2.76
C CYS A 43 4.66 17.44 -1.24
N LYS A 44 5.84 17.06 -0.76
CA LYS A 44 6.15 16.80 0.66
C LYS A 44 5.26 15.71 1.28
N ALA A 45 4.93 14.68 0.51
CA ALA A 45 4.21 13.52 1.01
C ALA A 45 4.98 12.83 2.14
N ALA A 46 4.30 12.06 2.96
CA ALA A 46 4.91 11.26 4.03
C ALA A 46 5.83 10.16 3.47
N GLY A 47 5.56 9.69 2.25
CA GLY A 47 6.37 8.65 1.63
C GLY A 47 5.97 8.28 0.22
N VAL A 48 6.58 7.19 -0.26
CA VAL A 48 6.33 6.59 -1.58
C VAL A 48 6.07 5.10 -1.44
N HIS A 49 5.30 4.53 -2.36
CA HIS A 49 5.13 3.09 -2.51
C HIS A 49 5.55 2.65 -3.90
N LEU A 50 6.46 1.68 -3.99
CA LEU A 50 7.05 1.20 -5.24
C LEU A 50 6.65 -0.24 -5.54
N GLY A 51 6.36 -0.52 -6.80
CA GLY A 51 6.21 -1.87 -7.32
C GLY A 51 7.53 -2.43 -7.84
N GLN A 52 7.54 -3.72 -8.18
CA GLN A 52 8.73 -4.46 -8.64
C GLN A 52 9.30 -3.99 -10.00
N LYS A 53 8.54 -3.18 -10.74
CA LYS A 53 8.95 -2.65 -12.06
C LYS A 53 9.32 -1.16 -12.01
N ASP A 54 9.18 -0.54 -10.84
CA ASP A 54 9.45 0.87 -10.63
C ASP A 54 10.93 1.07 -10.23
N MET A 55 11.26 2.22 -9.65
CA MET A 55 12.61 2.48 -9.14
C MET A 55 13.00 1.40 -8.10
N GLU A 56 14.23 0.93 -8.17
CA GLU A 56 14.77 -0.02 -7.21
C GLU A 56 14.75 0.58 -5.78
N ALA A 57 14.34 -0.22 -4.79
CA ALA A 57 14.04 0.25 -3.43
C ALA A 57 15.25 0.89 -2.73
N GLY A 58 16.46 0.32 -2.86
CA GLY A 58 17.67 0.89 -2.29
C GLY A 58 18.02 2.25 -2.91
N ARG A 59 17.84 2.37 -4.22
CA ARG A 59 18.02 3.65 -4.91
C ARG A 59 16.99 4.68 -4.45
N ALA A 60 15.74 4.28 -4.29
CA ALA A 60 14.70 5.17 -3.76
C ALA A 60 15.03 5.61 -2.33
N ARG A 61 15.50 4.69 -1.48
CA ARG A 61 15.92 5.00 -0.10
C ARG A 61 17.05 6.03 -0.05
N GLU A 62 18.05 5.93 -0.94
CA GLU A 62 19.11 6.94 -1.07
C GLU A 62 18.54 8.34 -1.37
N ILE A 63 17.57 8.43 -2.30
CA ILE A 63 16.95 9.69 -2.73
C ILE A 63 16.02 10.28 -1.66
N LEU A 64 15.22 9.42 -1.01
CA LEU A 64 14.23 9.81 0.01
C LEU A 64 14.87 10.15 1.35
N GLY A 65 16.05 9.58 1.62
CA GLY A 65 16.67 9.65 2.94
C GLY A 65 15.91 8.83 4.00
N PRO A 66 16.33 8.86 5.26
CA PRO A 66 15.83 7.95 6.30
C PRO A 66 14.47 8.34 6.90
N LYS A 67 13.92 9.51 6.57
CA LYS A 67 12.71 10.03 7.23
C LYS A 67 11.42 9.78 6.45
N MET A 68 11.50 9.67 5.13
CA MET A 68 10.33 9.41 4.30
C MET A 68 9.99 7.92 4.32
N ILE A 69 8.72 7.62 4.40
CA ILE A 69 8.21 6.24 4.37
C ILE A 69 8.45 5.62 2.98
N LEU A 70 9.04 4.45 2.93
CA LEU A 70 9.21 3.65 1.73
C LEU A 70 8.40 2.36 1.85
N GLY A 71 7.31 2.25 1.11
CA GLY A 71 6.57 1.01 0.92
C GLY A 71 7.03 0.28 -0.33
N VAL A 72 7.07 -1.04 -0.29
CA VAL A 72 7.43 -1.86 -1.45
C VAL A 72 6.43 -3.00 -1.62
N SER A 73 5.98 -3.22 -2.87
CA SER A 73 5.16 -4.36 -3.21
C SER A 73 5.99 -5.65 -3.23
N ALA A 74 5.53 -6.72 -2.59
CA ALA A 74 6.14 -8.04 -2.66
C ALA A 74 5.09 -9.12 -2.91
N ARG A 75 5.51 -10.25 -3.53
CA ARG A 75 4.66 -11.40 -3.87
C ARG A 75 5.33 -12.74 -3.58
N THR A 76 6.61 -12.72 -3.24
CA THR A 76 7.38 -13.87 -2.81
C THR A 76 8.20 -13.51 -1.58
N VAL A 77 8.64 -14.51 -0.83
CA VAL A 77 9.51 -14.35 0.32
C VAL A 77 10.81 -13.63 -0.06
N GLU A 78 11.41 -14.01 -1.19
CA GLU A 78 12.67 -13.39 -1.66
C GLU A 78 12.47 -11.89 -1.91
N GLN A 79 11.36 -11.50 -2.56
CA GLN A 79 11.06 -10.08 -2.79
C GLN A 79 10.85 -9.32 -1.48
N ALA A 80 10.19 -9.93 -0.50
CA ALA A 80 9.94 -9.35 0.81
C ALA A 80 11.24 -9.09 1.57
N VAL A 81 12.11 -10.10 1.67
CA VAL A 81 13.41 -10.01 2.33
C VAL A 81 14.32 -8.98 1.63
N GLN A 82 14.36 -8.98 0.30
CA GLN A 82 15.16 -7.99 -0.45
C GLN A 82 14.65 -6.57 -0.25
N ALA A 83 13.33 -6.35 -0.19
CA ALA A 83 12.76 -5.04 0.08
C ALA A 83 13.10 -4.54 1.49
N GLU A 84 13.01 -5.40 2.51
CA GLU A 84 13.45 -5.06 3.88
C GLU A 84 14.92 -4.70 3.93
N LEU A 85 15.80 -5.50 3.32
CA LEU A 85 17.24 -5.23 3.25
C LEU A 85 17.57 -3.93 2.50
N ALA A 86 16.75 -3.57 1.50
CA ALA A 86 16.87 -2.33 0.76
C ALA A 86 16.32 -1.10 1.52
N GLY A 87 15.80 -1.28 2.74
CA GLY A 87 15.34 -0.21 3.62
C GLY A 87 13.86 0.16 3.44
N ALA A 88 13.02 -0.77 2.98
CA ALA A 88 11.57 -0.58 3.04
C ALA A 88 11.07 -0.51 4.50
N ASP A 89 10.10 0.38 4.75
CA ASP A 89 9.47 0.54 6.05
C ASP A 89 8.23 -0.36 6.20
N TYR A 90 7.62 -0.76 5.10
CA TYR A 90 6.50 -1.71 5.06
C TYR A 90 6.40 -2.39 3.70
N LEU A 91 5.70 -3.52 3.68
CA LEU A 91 5.38 -4.24 2.44
C LEU A 91 3.90 -4.16 2.11
N GLY A 92 3.59 -4.00 0.81
CA GLY A 92 2.28 -4.25 0.24
C GLY A 92 2.27 -5.62 -0.42
N VAL A 93 1.48 -6.57 0.12
CA VAL A 93 1.50 -7.97 -0.35
C VAL A 93 0.15 -8.35 -0.97
N GLY A 94 0.18 -8.77 -2.21
CA GLY A 94 -1.05 -9.17 -2.95
C GLY A 94 -0.84 -9.33 -4.47
N ALA A 95 -1.93 -9.57 -5.23
CA ALA A 95 -3.32 -9.59 -4.75
C ALA A 95 -3.61 -10.84 -3.90
N VAL A 96 -4.26 -10.65 -2.74
CA VAL A 96 -4.64 -11.78 -1.87
C VAL A 96 -5.97 -12.41 -2.27
N PHE A 97 -6.79 -11.69 -3.03
CA PHE A 97 -8.00 -12.17 -3.69
C PHE A 97 -8.08 -11.59 -5.10
N GLN A 98 -8.93 -12.19 -5.94
CA GLN A 98 -9.15 -11.70 -7.29
C GLN A 98 -9.62 -10.23 -7.29
N THR A 99 -9.04 -9.40 -8.16
CA THR A 99 -9.34 -7.97 -8.22
C THR A 99 -9.38 -7.45 -9.65
N SER A 100 -10.25 -6.49 -9.91
CA SER A 100 -10.32 -5.73 -11.17
C SER A 100 -9.53 -4.42 -11.12
N THR A 101 -9.13 -3.95 -9.95
CA THR A 101 -8.44 -2.66 -9.77
C THR A 101 -7.05 -2.64 -10.42
N LYS A 102 -6.35 -3.79 -10.43
CA LYS A 102 -5.07 -3.99 -11.10
C LYS A 102 -5.13 -5.29 -11.88
N THR A 103 -5.36 -5.20 -13.19
CA THR A 103 -5.68 -6.33 -14.07
C THR A 103 -4.52 -7.31 -14.27
N ASP A 104 -3.29 -6.91 -14.03
CA ASP A 104 -2.06 -7.73 -14.13
C ASP A 104 -1.67 -8.40 -12.79
N ALA A 105 -2.44 -8.16 -11.72
CA ALA A 105 -2.17 -8.75 -10.42
C ALA A 105 -2.63 -10.22 -10.38
N LYS A 106 -1.68 -11.16 -10.29
CA LYS A 106 -1.99 -12.56 -10.01
C LYS A 106 -2.22 -12.73 -8.51
N GLU A 107 -3.19 -13.56 -8.15
CA GLU A 107 -3.47 -13.91 -6.77
C GLU A 107 -2.31 -14.70 -6.14
N ILE A 108 -2.04 -14.43 -4.87
CA ILE A 108 -1.14 -15.25 -4.04
C ILE A 108 -1.96 -16.05 -3.04
N SER A 109 -1.46 -17.21 -2.63
CA SER A 109 -2.14 -18.03 -1.62
C SER A 109 -1.98 -17.42 -0.21
N HIS A 110 -2.91 -17.75 0.68
CA HIS A 110 -2.82 -17.40 2.10
C HIS A 110 -1.54 -17.97 2.76
N ALA A 111 -1.09 -19.15 2.32
CA ALA A 111 0.15 -19.75 2.80
C ALA A 111 1.37 -18.88 2.45
N ILE A 112 1.47 -18.39 1.21
CA ILE A 112 2.55 -17.46 0.79
C ILE A 112 2.47 -16.15 1.56
N LEU A 113 1.26 -15.58 1.78
CA LEU A 113 1.11 -14.37 2.59
C LEU A 113 1.68 -14.56 3.99
N LYS A 114 1.32 -15.67 4.65
CA LYS A 114 1.81 -16.02 5.98
C LYS A 114 3.33 -16.21 6.00
N GLU A 115 3.88 -16.94 5.04
CA GLU A 115 5.33 -17.16 4.91
C GLU A 115 6.09 -15.84 4.73
N ILE A 116 5.54 -14.90 3.94
CA ILE A 116 6.10 -13.54 3.82
C ILE A 116 6.07 -12.83 5.16
N CYS A 117 4.94 -12.83 5.89
CA CYS A 117 4.84 -12.18 7.19
C CYS A 117 5.84 -12.76 8.21
N GLU A 118 6.10 -14.07 8.17
CA GLU A 118 7.06 -14.74 9.05
C GLU A 118 8.52 -14.48 8.66
N SER A 119 8.80 -14.05 7.42
CA SER A 119 10.15 -13.87 6.89
C SER A 119 10.75 -12.49 7.09
N VAL A 120 9.95 -11.49 7.49
CA VAL A 120 10.37 -10.08 7.67
C VAL A 120 9.96 -9.54 9.02
N ASN A 121 10.64 -8.46 9.46
CA ASN A 121 10.32 -7.77 10.71
C ASN A 121 9.52 -6.48 10.48
N ILE A 122 9.43 -6.01 9.23
CA ILE A 122 8.66 -4.81 8.87
C ILE A 122 7.17 -5.15 8.68
N PRO A 123 6.25 -4.20 8.92
CA PRO A 123 4.82 -4.42 8.76
C PRO A 123 4.45 -4.89 7.35
N VAL A 124 3.56 -5.88 7.27
CA VAL A 124 2.97 -6.37 6.02
C VAL A 124 1.52 -5.94 5.91
N VAL A 125 1.18 -5.26 4.83
CA VAL A 125 -0.18 -4.81 4.50
C VAL A 125 -0.72 -5.65 3.36
N ALA A 126 -1.79 -6.41 3.59
CA ALA A 126 -2.44 -7.19 2.54
C ALA A 126 -3.27 -6.29 1.61
N ILE A 127 -3.22 -6.55 0.30
CA ILE A 127 -3.93 -5.77 -0.71
C ILE A 127 -4.49 -6.67 -1.83
N GLY A 128 -5.58 -6.21 -2.43
CA GLY A 128 -6.18 -6.80 -3.63
C GLY A 128 -7.40 -7.68 -3.35
N GLY A 129 -8.56 -7.24 -3.83
CA GLY A 129 -9.83 -7.95 -3.75
C GLY A 129 -10.43 -8.11 -2.36
N ILE A 130 -9.87 -7.41 -1.36
CA ILE A 130 -10.34 -7.49 0.03
C ILE A 130 -11.64 -6.68 0.20
N GLY A 131 -12.59 -7.26 0.91
CA GLY A 131 -13.85 -6.63 1.28
C GLY A 131 -14.50 -7.35 2.48
N LYS A 132 -15.66 -6.87 2.94
CA LYS A 132 -16.37 -7.43 4.11
C LYS A 132 -16.57 -8.94 4.08
N GLN A 133 -16.76 -9.50 2.88
CA GLN A 133 -17.11 -10.91 2.70
C GLN A 133 -15.91 -11.86 2.83
N ASN A 134 -14.67 -11.35 2.76
CA ASN A 134 -13.47 -12.21 2.70
C ASN A 134 -12.33 -11.76 3.62
N ILE A 135 -12.42 -10.58 4.24
CA ILE A 135 -11.36 -10.01 5.09
C ILE A 135 -11.02 -10.93 6.27
N GLU A 136 -12.01 -11.62 6.85
CA GLU A 136 -11.81 -12.54 7.98
C GLU A 136 -10.97 -13.78 7.60
N ALA A 137 -10.91 -14.14 6.31
CA ALA A 137 -10.04 -15.21 5.83
C ALA A 137 -8.53 -14.88 5.98
N LEU A 138 -8.17 -13.63 6.22
CA LEU A 138 -6.79 -13.19 6.45
C LEU A 138 -6.34 -13.36 7.91
N ALA A 139 -7.23 -13.76 8.82
CA ALA A 139 -6.88 -13.99 10.22
C ALA A 139 -5.76 -15.02 10.37
N GLY A 140 -4.81 -14.73 11.27
CA GLY A 140 -3.66 -15.62 11.53
C GLY A 140 -2.58 -15.63 10.46
N SER A 141 -2.65 -14.74 9.46
CA SER A 141 -1.60 -14.57 8.45
C SER A 141 -0.39 -13.76 8.95
N GLY A 142 -0.54 -13.00 10.05
CA GLY A 142 0.52 -12.14 10.59
C GLY A 142 0.60 -10.75 9.92
N ILE A 143 -0.42 -10.35 9.17
CA ILE A 143 -0.49 -9.00 8.59
C ILE A 143 -0.66 -7.92 9.65
N ALA A 144 -0.13 -6.74 9.42
CA ALA A 144 -0.31 -5.55 10.25
C ALA A 144 -1.52 -4.70 9.84
N GLY A 145 -2.15 -4.99 8.70
CA GLY A 145 -3.30 -4.27 8.20
C GLY A 145 -3.67 -4.64 6.77
N VAL A 146 -4.67 -3.94 6.22
CA VAL A 146 -5.11 -4.13 4.83
C VAL A 146 -5.19 -2.80 4.08
N ALA A 147 -4.98 -2.84 2.77
CA ALA A 147 -5.22 -1.73 1.85
C ALA A 147 -6.45 -2.03 0.97
N LEU A 148 -7.37 -1.09 0.94
CA LEU A 148 -8.68 -1.23 0.31
C LEU A 148 -8.87 -0.15 -0.77
N VAL A 149 -9.49 -0.48 -1.88
CA VAL A 149 -9.87 0.48 -2.93
C VAL A 149 -11.36 0.32 -3.23
N SER A 150 -11.74 -0.65 -4.04
CA SER A 150 -13.13 -0.82 -4.51
C SER A 150 -14.12 -1.06 -3.38
N ALA A 151 -13.72 -1.78 -2.33
CA ALA A 151 -14.57 -2.02 -1.16
C ALA A 151 -14.99 -0.72 -0.44
N VAL A 152 -14.17 0.33 -0.55
CA VAL A 152 -14.45 1.65 0.03
C VAL A 152 -15.14 2.56 -0.99
N PHE A 153 -14.54 2.73 -2.16
CA PHE A 153 -14.99 3.74 -3.12
C PHE A 153 -16.23 3.33 -3.95
N ALA A 154 -16.63 2.05 -3.94
CA ALA A 154 -17.87 1.60 -4.54
C ALA A 154 -19.05 1.57 -3.55
N ALA A 155 -18.84 1.92 -2.29
CA ALA A 155 -19.89 1.96 -1.29
C ALA A 155 -20.76 3.23 -1.42
N GLU A 156 -22.05 3.10 -1.16
CA GLU A 156 -22.98 4.24 -1.13
C GLU A 156 -22.67 5.20 0.03
N ASP A 157 -22.28 4.67 1.19
CA ASP A 157 -21.82 5.41 2.37
C ASP A 157 -20.39 4.98 2.71
N ILE A 158 -19.43 5.75 2.22
CA ILE A 158 -17.99 5.49 2.41
C ILE A 158 -17.59 5.51 3.89
N GLU A 159 -18.15 6.43 4.69
CA GLU A 159 -17.79 6.54 6.09
C GLU A 159 -18.29 5.31 6.89
N GLN A 160 -19.54 4.92 6.69
CA GLN A 160 -20.11 3.74 7.33
C GLN A 160 -19.36 2.46 6.91
N GLU A 161 -19.01 2.36 5.62
CA GLU A 161 -18.23 1.23 5.10
C GLU A 161 -16.86 1.14 5.76
N CYS A 162 -16.11 2.25 5.82
CA CYS A 162 -14.81 2.30 6.48
C CYS A 162 -14.89 1.92 7.96
N ARG A 163 -15.90 2.41 8.68
CA ARG A 163 -16.12 2.05 10.10
C ARG A 163 -16.42 0.57 10.29
N GLY A 164 -17.17 -0.02 9.37
CA GLY A 164 -17.48 -1.46 9.37
C GLY A 164 -16.26 -2.33 9.11
N LEU A 165 -15.49 -1.98 8.08
CA LEU A 165 -14.25 -2.67 7.71
C LEU A 165 -13.19 -2.55 8.82
N LEU A 166 -13.05 -1.37 9.45
CA LEU A 166 -12.09 -1.18 10.54
C LEU A 166 -12.36 -2.14 11.71
N LYS A 167 -13.63 -2.32 12.11
CA LYS A 167 -14.01 -3.26 13.17
C LYS A 167 -13.69 -4.73 12.83
N GLN A 168 -13.72 -5.09 11.54
CA GLN A 168 -13.34 -6.43 11.10
C GLN A 168 -11.79 -6.59 11.10
N ILE A 169 -11.08 -5.55 10.64
CA ILE A 169 -9.61 -5.53 10.63
C ILE A 169 -9.05 -5.69 12.05
N GLU A 170 -9.59 -4.94 13.03
CA GLU A 170 -9.15 -5.00 14.43
C GLU A 170 -9.27 -6.41 15.08
N ARG A 171 -10.01 -7.31 14.45
CA ARG A 171 -10.16 -8.70 14.93
C ARG A 171 -9.15 -9.68 14.36
N ILE A 172 -8.46 -9.28 13.28
CA ILE A 172 -7.60 -10.19 12.52
C ILE A 172 -6.12 -9.77 12.53
N VAL A 173 -5.78 -8.58 13.02
CA VAL A 173 -4.43 -8.04 13.16
C VAL A 173 -4.00 -8.04 14.61
#